data_1e913a9e1cc84fc0c35094df7998b6bd
#
_entry.id   1e913a9e1cc84fc0c35094df7998b6bd
#
_cell.length_a   1.000
_cell.length_b   1.000
_cell.length_c   1.000
_cell.angle_alpha   90.00
_cell.angle_beta   90.00
_cell.angle_gamma   90.00
#
_symmetry.space_group_name_H-M   'P 1'
#
loop_
_entity.id
_entity.type
_entity.pdbx_description
1 polymer ?
#
loop_
_entity_poly.entity_id
_entity_poly.type
_entity_poly.pdbx_seq_one_letter_code
_entity_poly.pdbx_strand_id
1 'polypeptide(L)'
;IQVADLVLPDSNSSFEEYTTMELLSVAMLIVISTFALDFIHSDRSIFKIVDLDEAWSFLQVAQGKALSMRLVRAGRAMNAGVYFVTQNADDLLDEKMKNNIGLKFAFRSTDLVEIKKTLEFF
;
A
#
# COMPACT_ATOMS: atom_id res chain seq x y z
N ILE A 1 -11.95 0.21 7.32
CA ILE A 1 -12.14 -1.01 6.50
C ILE A 1 -11.01 -1.95 6.86
N GLN A 2 -11.35 -3.16 7.27
CA GLN A 2 -10.37 -4.19 7.61
C GLN A 2 -10.25 -5.17 6.44
N VAL A 3 -9.04 -5.47 6.02
CA VAL A 3 -8.74 -6.33 4.87
C VAL A 3 -7.95 -7.60 5.25
N ALA A 4 -7.87 -7.88 6.56
CA ALA A 4 -7.06 -8.97 7.10
C ALA A 4 -7.45 -10.38 6.60
N ASP A 5 -8.69 -10.55 6.15
CA ASP A 5 -9.22 -11.85 5.70
C ASP A 5 -9.17 -12.04 4.18
N LEU A 6 -8.50 -11.14 3.45
CA LEU A 6 -8.36 -11.27 2.01
C LEU A 6 -7.33 -12.37 1.68
N VAL A 7 -7.74 -13.30 0.83
CA VAL A 7 -6.85 -14.31 0.26
C VAL A 7 -6.26 -13.74 -1.02
N LEU A 8 -5.03 -13.25 -0.95
CA LEU A 8 -4.36 -12.64 -2.09
C LEU A 8 -3.55 -13.66 -2.87
N PRO A 9 -3.51 -13.55 -4.21
CA PRO A 9 -2.71 -14.43 -5.05
C PRO A 9 -1.22 -14.20 -4.82
N ASP A 10 -0.42 -15.22 -5.10
CA ASP A 10 1.03 -15.09 -5.13
C ASP A 10 1.45 -14.07 -6.20
N SER A 11 2.50 -13.29 -5.90
CA SER A 11 3.01 -12.25 -6.80
C SER A 11 3.46 -12.73 -8.17
N ASN A 12 3.73 -14.03 -8.30
CA ASN A 12 4.18 -14.67 -9.54
C ASN A 12 3.07 -15.41 -10.29
N SER A 13 1.87 -15.53 -9.70
CA SER A 13 0.74 -16.21 -10.35
C SER A 13 0.15 -15.35 -11.47
N SER A 14 -0.21 -16.00 -12.57
CA SER A 14 -0.96 -15.35 -13.63
C SER A 14 -2.45 -15.21 -13.25
N PHE A 15 -3.13 -14.22 -13.82
CA PHE A 15 -4.55 -13.98 -13.54
C PHE A 15 -5.44 -15.20 -13.83
N GLU A 16 -5.05 -16.03 -14.78
CA GLU A 16 -5.77 -17.26 -15.16
C GLU A 16 -5.67 -18.37 -14.11
N GLU A 17 -4.67 -18.29 -13.24
CA GLU A 17 -4.43 -19.26 -12.16
C GLU A 17 -5.12 -18.90 -10.85
N TYR A 18 -5.74 -17.72 -10.75
CA TYR A 18 -6.36 -17.26 -9.53
C TYR A 18 -7.58 -18.11 -9.15
N THR A 19 -7.62 -18.53 -7.92
CA THR A 19 -8.81 -19.15 -7.33
C THR A 19 -9.97 -18.15 -7.24
N THR A 20 -11.18 -18.65 -7.08
CA THR A 20 -12.37 -17.79 -6.91
C THR A 20 -12.23 -16.85 -5.71
N MET A 21 -11.60 -17.30 -4.62
CA MET A 21 -11.40 -16.47 -3.43
C MET A 21 -10.37 -15.36 -3.67
N GLU A 22 -9.31 -15.65 -4.40
CA GLU A 22 -8.32 -14.64 -4.81
C GLU A 22 -8.91 -13.60 -5.76
N LEU A 23 -9.70 -14.03 -6.74
CA LEU A 23 -10.41 -13.11 -7.64
C LEU A 23 -11.36 -12.19 -6.88
N LEU A 24 -12.11 -12.73 -5.91
CA LEU A 24 -12.99 -11.93 -5.06
C LEU A 24 -12.19 -10.94 -4.22
N SER A 25 -11.08 -11.38 -3.64
CA SER A 25 -10.20 -10.53 -2.82
C SER A 25 -9.60 -9.39 -3.64
N VAL A 26 -9.12 -9.67 -4.85
CA VAL A 26 -8.62 -8.63 -5.78
C VAL A 26 -9.74 -7.66 -6.18
N ALA A 27 -10.95 -8.15 -6.45
CA ALA A 27 -12.09 -7.29 -6.75
C ALA A 27 -12.44 -6.36 -5.57
N MET A 28 -12.43 -6.88 -4.35
CA MET A 28 -12.63 -6.07 -3.13
C MET A 28 -11.53 -5.00 -2.98
N LEU A 29 -10.28 -5.35 -3.23
CA LEU A 29 -9.18 -4.37 -3.22
C LEU A 29 -9.43 -3.24 -4.24
N ILE A 30 -9.91 -3.57 -5.43
CA ILE A 30 -10.23 -2.55 -6.46
C ILE A 30 -11.33 -1.62 -5.97
N VAL A 31 -12.38 -2.14 -5.34
CA VAL A 31 -13.49 -1.33 -4.78
C VAL A 31 -12.98 -0.41 -3.68
N ILE A 32 -12.24 -0.95 -2.69
CA ILE A 32 -11.65 -0.17 -1.60
C ILE A 32 -10.75 0.93 -2.16
N SER A 33 -9.99 0.60 -3.17
CA SER A 33 -9.09 1.47 -3.88
C SER A 33 -9.78 2.65 -4.55
N THR A 34 -10.85 2.35 -5.25
CA THR A 34 -11.66 3.37 -5.93
C THR A 34 -12.28 4.30 -4.90
N PHE A 35 -12.82 3.75 -3.82
CA PHE A 35 -13.35 4.54 -2.70
C PHE A 35 -12.28 5.46 -2.09
N ALA A 36 -11.09 4.96 -1.83
CA ALA A 36 -9.99 5.75 -1.27
C ALA A 36 -9.57 6.89 -2.21
N LEU A 37 -9.52 6.64 -3.52
CA LEU A 37 -9.24 7.67 -4.53
C LEU A 37 -10.35 8.71 -4.59
N ASP A 38 -11.61 8.31 -4.60
CA ASP A 38 -12.76 9.22 -4.61
C ASP A 38 -12.79 10.08 -3.34
N PHE A 39 -12.48 9.47 -2.19
CA PHE A 39 -12.33 10.20 -0.93
C PHE A 39 -11.23 11.25 -1.00
N ILE A 40 -10.05 10.92 -1.53
CA ILE A 40 -8.96 11.88 -1.71
C ILE A 40 -9.39 13.01 -2.65
N HIS A 41 -10.11 12.72 -3.74
CA HIS A 41 -10.52 13.71 -4.73
C HIS A 41 -11.73 14.56 -4.31
N SER A 42 -12.43 14.25 -3.21
CA SER A 42 -13.69 14.87 -2.84
C SER A 42 -13.57 16.40 -2.66
N ASP A 43 -12.91 16.88 -1.62
CA ASP A 43 -12.80 18.30 -1.32
C ASP A 43 -11.34 18.67 -0.99
N ARG A 44 -10.72 19.51 -1.80
CA ARG A 44 -9.33 19.95 -1.61
C ARG A 44 -9.13 20.91 -0.44
N SER A 45 -10.19 21.55 0.04
CA SER A 45 -10.11 22.46 1.17
C SER A 45 -9.90 21.74 2.50
N ILE A 46 -10.29 20.46 2.56
CA ILE A 46 -10.19 19.61 3.74
C ILE A 46 -8.95 18.73 3.64
N PHE A 47 -8.10 18.76 4.67
CA PHE A 47 -6.99 17.82 4.77
C PHE A 47 -7.52 16.42 5.10
N LYS A 48 -7.12 15.43 4.33
CA LYS A 48 -7.55 14.03 4.45
C LYS A 48 -6.37 13.13 4.74
N ILE A 49 -6.63 12.04 5.43
CA ILE A 49 -5.63 10.99 5.69
C ILE A 49 -6.19 9.66 5.20
N VAL A 50 -5.38 8.95 4.43
CA VAL A 50 -5.59 7.54 4.10
C VAL A 50 -4.47 6.76 4.76
N ASP A 51 -4.84 5.90 5.69
CA ASP A 51 -3.92 5.02 6.40
C ASP A 51 -4.09 3.60 5.89
N LEU A 52 -3.02 3.02 5.39
CA LEU A 52 -2.93 1.66 4.91
C LEU A 52 -2.13 0.85 5.92
N ASP A 53 -2.83 0.37 6.93
CA ASP A 53 -2.28 -0.56 7.92
C ASP A 53 -2.09 -1.93 7.27
N GLU A 54 -1.01 -2.63 7.62
CA GLU A 54 -0.57 -3.86 6.96
C GLU A 54 -0.44 -3.67 5.43
N ALA A 55 0.21 -2.58 5.02
CA ALA A 55 0.34 -2.18 3.62
C ALA A 55 0.96 -3.26 2.73
N TRP A 56 1.75 -4.18 3.30
CA TRP A 56 2.35 -5.30 2.60
C TRP A 56 1.32 -6.14 1.84
N SER A 57 0.13 -6.35 2.41
CA SER A 57 -0.93 -7.12 1.77
C SER A 57 -1.39 -6.50 0.46
N PHE A 58 -1.46 -5.17 0.40
CA PHE A 58 -1.75 -4.44 -0.83
C PHE A 58 -0.60 -4.49 -1.83
N LEU A 59 0.62 -4.41 -1.33
CA LEU A 59 1.81 -4.27 -2.16
C LEU A 59 2.28 -5.59 -2.79
N GLN A 60 1.75 -6.71 -2.36
CA GLN A 60 2.05 -8.01 -2.98
C GLN A 60 1.46 -8.15 -4.39
N VAL A 61 0.29 -7.59 -4.64
CA VAL A 61 -0.38 -7.70 -5.93
C VAL A 61 -0.15 -6.47 -6.81
N ALA A 62 -0.04 -6.68 -8.13
CA ALA A 62 0.23 -5.62 -9.09
C ALA A 62 -0.82 -4.50 -9.05
N GLN A 63 -2.09 -4.85 -8.85
CA GLN A 63 -3.20 -3.91 -8.71
C GLN A 63 -3.04 -3.02 -7.47
N GLY A 64 -2.64 -3.59 -6.35
CA GLY A 64 -2.39 -2.86 -5.10
C GLY A 64 -1.19 -1.91 -5.22
N LYS A 65 -0.09 -2.35 -5.86
CA LYS A 65 1.06 -1.46 -6.17
C LYS A 65 0.63 -0.28 -7.04
N ALA A 66 -0.09 -0.55 -8.12
CA ALA A 66 -0.58 0.50 -9.02
C ALA A 66 -1.48 1.50 -8.29
N LEU A 67 -2.35 1.01 -7.42
CA LEU A 67 -3.19 1.86 -6.59
C LEU A 67 -2.39 2.71 -5.63
N SER A 68 -1.51 2.10 -4.85
CA SER A 68 -0.67 2.81 -3.87
C SER A 68 0.07 3.97 -4.54
N MET A 69 0.62 3.74 -5.72
CA MET A 69 1.25 4.79 -6.52
C MET A 69 0.26 5.89 -6.95
N ARG A 70 -0.98 5.54 -7.28
CA ARG A 70 -2.01 6.54 -7.63
C ARG A 70 -2.42 7.35 -6.40
N LEU A 71 -2.60 6.72 -5.24
CA LEU A 71 -2.92 7.39 -3.97
C LEU A 71 -1.83 8.39 -3.57
N VAL A 72 -0.56 7.99 -3.63
CA VAL A 72 0.58 8.88 -3.31
C VAL A 72 0.61 10.10 -4.23
N ARG A 73 0.41 9.90 -5.54
CA ARG A 73 0.39 11.01 -6.51
C ARG A 73 -0.83 11.92 -6.30
N ALA A 74 -2.01 11.33 -6.10
CA ALA A 74 -3.24 12.08 -5.85
C ALA A 74 -3.17 12.83 -4.52
N GLY A 75 -2.65 12.22 -3.47
CA GLY A 75 -2.53 12.82 -2.15
C GLY A 75 -1.82 14.18 -2.19
N ARG A 76 -0.65 14.23 -2.86
CA ARG A 76 0.10 15.49 -3.02
C ARG A 76 -0.71 16.61 -3.70
N ALA A 77 -1.51 16.25 -4.72
CA ALA A 77 -2.31 17.23 -5.47
C ALA A 77 -3.60 17.64 -4.75
N MET A 78 -4.12 16.78 -3.86
CA MET A 78 -5.47 16.87 -3.29
C MET A 78 -5.50 17.17 -1.79
N ASN A 79 -4.42 17.70 -1.23
CA ASN A 79 -4.31 18.00 0.19
C ASN A 79 -4.62 16.76 1.06
N ALA A 80 -3.96 15.64 0.76
CA ALA A 80 -4.14 14.40 1.50
C ALA A 80 -2.80 13.74 1.83
N GLY A 81 -2.69 13.22 3.05
CA GLY A 81 -1.61 12.35 3.49
C GLY A 81 -1.96 10.88 3.22
N VAL A 82 -1.00 10.11 2.72
CA VAL A 82 -1.11 8.66 2.59
C VAL A 82 -0.03 8.04 3.45
N TYR A 83 -0.42 7.20 4.38
CA TYR A 83 0.46 6.50 5.29
C TYR A 83 0.48 5.01 4.94
N PHE A 84 1.67 4.45 4.89
CA PHE A 84 1.90 3.03 4.75
C PHE A 84 2.50 2.51 6.05
N VAL A 85 1.80 1.64 6.72
CA VAL A 85 2.26 0.98 7.93
C VAL A 85 2.57 -0.47 7.58
N THR A 86 3.79 -0.89 7.83
CA THR A 86 4.23 -2.27 7.56
C THR A 86 5.22 -2.72 8.63
N GLN A 87 5.30 -4.02 8.83
CA GLN A 87 6.24 -4.65 9.75
C GLN A 87 7.59 -4.93 9.10
N ASN A 88 7.65 -4.97 7.75
CA ASN A 88 8.86 -5.29 7.00
C ASN A 88 9.25 -4.15 6.07
N ALA A 89 10.50 -3.74 6.11
CA ALA A 89 11.01 -2.70 5.21
C ALA A 89 11.02 -3.14 3.73
N ASP A 90 11.17 -4.44 3.46
CA ASP A 90 11.16 -5.01 2.11
C ASP A 90 9.90 -4.68 1.31
N ASP A 91 8.76 -4.55 1.98
CA ASP A 91 7.48 -4.25 1.34
C ASP A 91 7.48 -2.89 0.62
N LEU A 92 8.34 -1.98 1.06
CA LEU A 92 8.43 -0.61 0.56
C LEU A 92 9.68 -0.35 -0.30
N LEU A 93 10.48 -1.39 -0.61
CA LEU A 93 11.74 -1.25 -1.33
C LEU A 93 11.59 -0.98 -2.84
N ASP A 94 10.38 -1.00 -3.41
CA ASP A 94 10.19 -0.57 -4.80
C ASP A 94 10.74 0.86 -4.97
N GLU A 95 11.73 1.03 -5.84
CA GLU A 95 12.45 2.30 -6.08
C GLU A 95 11.50 3.47 -6.39
N LYS A 96 10.43 3.20 -7.16
CA LYS A 96 9.46 4.24 -7.51
C LYS A 96 8.65 4.66 -6.31
N MET A 97 8.33 3.72 -5.43
CA MET A 97 7.59 3.98 -4.21
C MET A 97 8.47 4.71 -3.20
N LYS A 98 9.68 4.21 -2.95
CA LYS A 98 10.67 4.80 -2.05
C LYS A 98 10.91 6.29 -2.37
N ASN A 99 11.05 6.63 -3.65
CA ASN A 99 11.31 8.00 -4.12
C ASN A 99 10.10 8.95 -3.98
N ASN A 100 8.90 8.41 -3.79
CA ASN A 100 7.68 9.21 -3.62
C ASN A 100 7.26 9.36 -2.15
N ILE A 101 7.87 8.63 -1.23
CA ILE A 101 7.63 8.76 0.21
C ILE A 101 8.49 9.89 0.76
N GLY A 102 7.83 10.98 1.19
CA GLY A 102 8.51 12.17 1.68
C GLY A 102 8.94 12.09 3.14
N LEU A 103 8.22 11.32 3.97
CA LEU A 103 8.54 11.11 5.37
C LEU A 103 8.62 9.62 5.65
N LYS A 104 9.62 9.24 6.42
CA LYS A 104 9.87 7.86 6.81
C LYS A 104 10.04 7.79 8.32
N PHE A 105 9.40 6.81 8.94
CA PHE A 105 9.50 6.58 10.36
C PHE A 105 9.90 5.12 10.58
N ALA A 106 10.95 4.90 11.37
CA ALA A 106 11.33 3.57 11.82
C ALA A 106 11.09 3.44 13.31
N PHE A 107 10.46 2.36 13.71
CA PHE A 107 10.27 2.00 15.10
C PHE A 107 11.29 0.95 15.51
N ARG A 108 11.38 0.70 16.82
CA ARG A 108 12.35 -0.24 17.37
C ARG A 108 12.11 -1.65 16.81
N SER A 109 13.15 -2.24 16.27
CA SER A 109 13.24 -3.67 15.96
C SER A 109 14.38 -4.31 16.78
N THR A 110 14.26 -5.60 17.04
CA THR A 110 15.30 -6.44 17.66
C THR A 110 15.91 -7.42 16.65
N ASP A 111 15.31 -7.55 15.47
CA ASP A 111 15.80 -8.38 14.38
C ASP A 111 16.89 -7.64 13.61
N LEU A 112 18.11 -8.19 13.62
CA LEU A 112 19.26 -7.59 12.96
C LEU A 112 19.12 -7.54 11.43
N VAL A 113 18.41 -8.49 10.83
CA VAL A 113 18.17 -8.50 9.38
C VAL A 113 17.24 -7.35 9.03
N GLU A 114 16.15 -7.19 9.79
CA GLU A 114 15.19 -6.11 9.58
C GLU A 114 15.78 -4.72 9.84
N ILE A 115 16.65 -4.60 10.86
CA ILE A 115 17.38 -3.35 11.12
C ILE A 115 18.24 -2.97 9.91
N LYS A 116 18.96 -3.93 9.32
CA LYS A 116 19.80 -3.66 8.14
C LYS A 116 18.97 -3.20 6.95
N LYS A 117 17.87 -3.88 6.63
CA LYS A 117 16.94 -3.50 5.55
C LYS A 117 16.32 -2.12 5.78
N THR A 118 15.94 -1.83 7.03
CA THR A 118 15.44 -0.51 7.41
C THR A 118 16.47 0.57 7.14
N LEU A 119 17.72 0.36 7.49
CA LEU A 119 18.79 1.31 7.20
C LEU A 119 19.05 1.51 5.70
N GLU A 120 18.87 0.48 4.88
CA GLU A 120 18.96 0.58 3.41
C GLU A 120 17.77 1.35 2.81
N PHE A 121 16.64 1.35 3.50
CA PHE A 121 15.44 2.09 3.08
C PHE A 121 15.57 3.60 3.30
N PHE A 122 16.29 4.03 4.32
CA PHE A 122 16.51 5.44 4.66
C PHE A 122 17.67 6.05 3.85
#